data_c55e6f24a447fb602331c7c28cb7fd03
#
_entry.id   c55e6f24a447fb602331c7c28cb7fd03
#
_cell.length_a   1.000
_cell.length_b   1.000
_cell.length_c   1.000
_cell.angle_alpha   90.00
_cell.angle_beta   90.00
_cell.angle_gamma   90.00
#
_symmetry.space_group_name_H-M   'P 1'
#
loop_
_entity.id
_entity.type
_entity.pdbx_description
1 polymer ?
#
loop_
_entity_poly.entity_id
_entity_poly.type
_entity_poly.pdbx_seq_one_letter_code
_entity_poly.pdbx_strand_id
1 'polypeptide(L)'
;PGMDREISNEFQKILTKQGIKFKLNNKVTAVSNIGNKVVVDFTNNKNSAKERVECDKVLVAVGRKPYTEGLNLTKIGIKKDAQGKIEVNKKLQTSVNNIYAIGDVIQGPMLAHKAEEEGIAVAEIIAGQAGHVNYDVIPSVIYTSPEVAAVGKTEEQLKKENINYKVGKFPFLANSRAKVNNETEGFVKILADSKSDKVLGA
;
A
#
# COMPACT_ATOMS: atom_id res chain seq x y z
N PRO A 1 5.44 -1.57 5.26
CA PRO A 1 4.19 -1.89 5.96
C PRO A 1 3.08 -2.17 4.96
N GLY A 2 2.15 -3.07 5.30
CA GLY A 2 1.02 -3.43 4.44
C GLY A 2 1.26 -4.62 3.51
N MET A 3 2.48 -5.06 3.32
CA MET A 3 2.82 -6.29 2.60
C MET A 3 3.14 -7.43 3.58
N ASP A 4 3.06 -8.66 3.11
CA ASP A 4 3.46 -9.86 3.86
C ASP A 4 4.87 -9.68 4.45
N ARG A 5 5.05 -10.08 5.71
CA ARG A 5 6.30 -9.85 6.45
C ARG A 5 7.49 -10.58 5.83
N GLU A 6 7.28 -11.78 5.30
CA GLU A 6 8.35 -12.54 4.67
C GLU A 6 8.84 -11.86 3.40
N ILE A 7 7.90 -11.40 2.57
CA ILE A 7 8.19 -10.62 1.36
C ILE A 7 8.94 -9.33 1.73
N SER A 8 8.46 -8.58 2.73
CA SER A 8 9.11 -7.34 3.19
C SER A 8 10.54 -7.57 3.69
N ASN A 9 10.78 -8.68 4.40
CA ASN A 9 12.10 -9.02 4.90
C ASN A 9 13.06 -9.39 3.76
N GLU A 10 12.60 -10.17 2.78
CA GLU A 10 13.42 -10.54 1.62
C GLU A 10 13.74 -9.31 0.77
N PHE A 11 12.74 -8.48 0.50
CA PHE A 11 12.91 -7.21 -0.19
C PHE A 11 13.94 -6.30 0.49
N GLN A 12 13.88 -6.16 1.81
CA GLN A 12 14.87 -5.40 2.57
C GLN A 12 16.27 -5.96 2.40
N LYS A 13 16.47 -7.29 2.42
CA LYS A 13 17.78 -7.92 2.21
C LYS A 13 18.34 -7.60 0.83
N ILE A 14 17.50 -7.72 -0.22
CA ILE A 14 17.89 -7.44 -1.59
C ILE A 14 18.34 -5.98 -1.73
N LEU A 15 17.53 -5.04 -1.28
CA LEU A 15 17.86 -3.62 -1.36
C LEU A 15 19.09 -3.25 -0.51
N THR A 16 19.32 -3.96 0.62
CA THR A 16 20.52 -3.78 1.44
C THR A 16 21.78 -4.22 0.66
N LYS A 17 21.72 -5.32 -0.07
CA LYS A 17 22.83 -5.75 -0.97
C LYS A 17 23.11 -4.71 -2.06
N GLN A 18 22.07 -4.00 -2.53
CA GLN A 18 22.21 -2.90 -3.49
C GLN A 18 22.78 -1.61 -2.87
N GLY A 19 23.03 -1.59 -1.55
CA GLY A 19 23.66 -0.47 -0.85
C GLY A 19 22.67 0.45 -0.13
N ILE A 20 21.36 0.19 -0.13
CA ILE A 20 20.38 0.99 0.60
C ILE A 20 20.48 0.68 2.11
N LYS A 21 20.63 1.73 2.90
CA LYS A 21 20.68 1.63 4.37
C LYS A 21 19.31 1.94 4.96
N PHE A 22 18.82 1.04 5.81
CA PHE A 22 17.51 1.18 6.44
C PHE A 22 17.63 1.62 7.90
N LYS A 23 16.80 2.57 8.30
CA LYS A 23 16.62 3.02 9.69
C LYS A 23 15.15 2.81 10.07
N LEU A 24 14.77 1.52 10.29
CA LEU A 24 13.40 1.14 10.63
C LEU A 24 13.04 1.50 12.08
N ASN A 25 11.75 1.65 12.36
CA ASN A 25 11.21 2.04 13.67
C ASN A 25 11.74 3.41 14.16
N ASN A 26 12.04 4.30 13.24
CA ASN A 26 12.46 5.66 13.54
C ASN A 26 11.42 6.68 13.10
N LYS A 27 11.24 7.72 13.91
CA LYS A 27 10.41 8.88 13.61
C LYS A 27 11.32 10.07 13.32
N VAL A 28 11.24 10.62 12.12
CA VAL A 28 11.92 11.87 11.77
C VAL A 28 11.32 13.00 12.60
N THR A 29 12.16 13.76 13.27
CA THR A 29 11.76 14.85 14.17
C THR A 29 12.09 16.23 13.62
N ALA A 30 13.16 16.34 12.82
CA ALA A 30 13.51 17.58 12.15
C ALA A 30 14.31 17.32 10.87
N VAL A 31 14.23 18.27 9.94
CA VAL A 31 15.08 18.36 8.75
C VAL A 31 15.57 19.79 8.65
N SER A 32 16.87 20.01 8.55
CA SER A 32 17.48 21.33 8.47
C SER A 32 18.61 21.39 7.45
N ASN A 33 18.77 22.54 6.83
CA ASN A 33 19.90 22.82 5.93
C ASN A 33 21.06 23.38 6.75
N ILE A 34 22.25 22.81 6.61
CA ILE A 34 23.48 23.28 7.24
C ILE A 34 24.55 23.41 6.14
N GLY A 35 24.77 24.66 5.69
CA GLY A 35 25.61 24.91 4.53
C GLY A 35 25.05 24.23 3.28
N ASN A 36 25.86 23.41 2.64
CA ASN A 36 25.50 22.65 1.43
C ASN A 36 24.93 21.23 1.72
N LYS A 37 24.69 20.90 2.99
CA LYS A 37 24.20 19.60 3.42
C LYS A 37 22.83 19.71 4.07
N VAL A 38 22.11 18.61 4.04
CA VAL A 38 20.83 18.45 4.75
C VAL A 38 21.03 17.50 5.92
N VAL A 39 20.60 17.90 7.08
CA VAL A 39 20.65 17.10 8.31
C VAL A 39 19.26 16.64 8.67
N VAL A 40 19.11 15.35 8.90
CA VAL A 40 17.87 14.70 9.32
C VAL A 40 18.05 14.17 10.74
N ASP A 41 17.29 14.71 11.67
CA ASP A 41 17.19 14.22 13.04
C ASP A 41 16.02 13.26 13.18
N PHE A 42 16.25 12.14 13.85
CA PHE A 42 15.20 11.16 14.11
C PHE A 42 15.37 10.47 15.46
N THR A 43 14.29 9.94 15.96
CA THR A 43 14.24 9.24 17.26
C THR A 43 13.77 7.81 17.03
N ASN A 44 14.46 6.86 17.63
CA ASN A 44 14.07 5.46 17.60
C ASN A 44 12.86 5.21 18.52
N ASN A 45 11.79 4.62 17.95
CA ASN A 45 10.53 4.41 18.67
C ASN A 45 10.60 3.33 19.78
N LYS A 46 11.67 2.50 19.79
CA LYS A 46 11.80 1.41 20.77
C LYS A 46 12.57 1.84 22.03
N ASN A 47 13.62 2.65 21.86
CA ASN A 47 14.53 3.02 22.94
C ASN A 47 14.69 4.52 23.13
N SER A 48 13.94 5.33 22.36
CA SER A 48 14.00 6.80 22.37
C SER A 48 15.37 7.40 22.06
N ALA A 49 16.29 6.61 21.51
CA ALA A 49 17.60 7.10 21.11
C ALA A 49 17.46 8.13 19.98
N LYS A 50 18.13 9.27 20.13
CA LYS A 50 18.19 10.30 19.11
C LYS A 50 19.40 10.05 18.21
N GLU A 51 19.16 10.06 16.92
CA GLU A 51 20.19 9.89 15.90
C GLU A 51 20.10 11.00 14.86
N ARG A 52 21.19 11.18 14.11
CA ARG A 52 21.32 12.17 13.06
C ARG A 52 21.99 11.56 11.84
N VAL A 53 21.51 11.93 10.67
CA VAL A 53 22.13 11.60 9.39
C VAL A 53 22.33 12.88 8.58
N GLU A 54 23.50 13.02 7.99
CA GLU A 54 23.84 14.08 7.04
C GLU A 54 23.77 13.52 5.62
N CYS A 55 23.19 14.27 4.69
CA CYS A 55 23.02 13.90 3.30
C CYS A 55 23.02 15.12 2.37
N ASP A 56 23.10 14.90 1.08
CA ASP A 56 23.07 15.98 0.09
C ASP A 56 21.64 16.42 -0.23
N LYS A 57 20.69 15.47 -0.23
CA LYS A 57 19.27 15.73 -0.52
C LYS A 57 18.37 14.82 0.30
N VAL A 58 17.16 15.29 0.59
CA VAL A 58 16.12 14.53 1.28
C VAL A 58 14.89 14.44 0.38
N LEU A 59 14.42 13.21 0.15
CA LEU A 59 13.13 12.95 -0.45
C LEU A 59 12.09 12.70 0.66
N VAL A 60 11.03 13.49 0.69
CA VAL A 60 9.90 13.30 1.61
C VAL A 60 8.86 12.42 0.91
N ALA A 61 8.76 11.16 1.33
CA ALA A 61 7.85 10.16 0.78
C ALA A 61 7.08 9.45 1.91
N VAL A 62 6.47 10.23 2.80
CA VAL A 62 5.85 9.75 4.06
C VAL A 62 4.36 9.42 3.93
N GLY A 63 3.83 9.38 2.73
CA GLY A 63 2.43 9.05 2.44
C GLY A 63 1.70 10.13 1.64
N ARG A 64 0.39 9.96 1.55
CA ARG A 64 -0.53 10.82 0.78
C ARG A 64 -1.70 11.25 1.68
N LYS A 65 -2.28 12.39 1.35
CA LYS A 65 -3.51 12.89 1.97
C LYS A 65 -4.58 13.10 0.90
N PRO A 66 -5.88 12.90 1.23
CA PRO A 66 -6.95 13.27 0.31
C PRO A 66 -6.92 14.78 0.05
N TYR A 67 -6.95 15.18 -1.21
CA TYR A 67 -6.99 16.59 -1.57
C TYR A 67 -8.44 16.98 -1.87
N THR A 68 -9.06 17.67 -0.92
CA THR A 68 -10.47 18.11 -0.99
C THR A 68 -10.61 19.61 -0.79
N GLU A 69 -9.50 20.36 -0.82
CA GLU A 69 -9.51 21.82 -0.67
C GLU A 69 -10.19 22.49 -1.86
N GLY A 70 -10.90 23.57 -1.62
CA GLY A 70 -11.62 24.32 -2.65
C GLY A 70 -13.00 23.75 -3.06
N LEU A 71 -13.31 22.49 -2.70
CA LEU A 71 -14.59 21.86 -3.08
C LEU A 71 -15.78 22.28 -2.21
N ASN A 72 -15.55 23.04 -1.14
CA ASN A 72 -16.60 23.54 -0.23
C ASN A 72 -17.55 22.43 0.32
N LEU A 73 -17.04 21.23 0.53
CA LEU A 73 -17.81 20.02 0.86
C LEU A 73 -18.76 20.22 2.04
N THR A 74 -18.33 20.93 3.08
CA THR A 74 -19.14 21.20 4.26
C THR A 74 -20.38 22.05 3.93
N LYS A 75 -20.25 23.02 3.00
CA LYS A 75 -21.38 23.88 2.60
C LYS A 75 -22.49 23.12 1.90
N ILE A 76 -22.15 22.03 1.20
CA ILE A 76 -23.11 21.17 0.50
C ILE A 76 -23.50 19.94 1.29
N GLY A 77 -23.06 19.83 2.56
CA GLY A 77 -23.45 18.75 3.47
C GLY A 77 -22.68 17.43 3.30
N ILE A 78 -21.58 17.43 2.57
CA ILE A 78 -20.72 16.23 2.42
C ILE A 78 -19.87 16.05 3.67
N LYS A 79 -19.95 14.86 4.27
CA LYS A 79 -19.19 14.46 5.45
C LYS A 79 -17.80 13.95 5.10
N LYS A 80 -16.86 14.22 6.02
CA LYS A 80 -15.50 13.69 5.98
C LYS A 80 -15.18 12.99 7.31
N ASP A 81 -14.33 11.95 7.23
CA ASP A 81 -13.81 11.30 8.42
C ASP A 81 -12.69 12.13 9.10
N ALA A 82 -12.18 11.63 10.23
CA ALA A 82 -11.10 12.28 10.97
C ALA A 82 -9.77 12.41 10.19
N GLN A 83 -9.61 11.67 9.10
CA GLN A 83 -8.44 11.72 8.21
C GLN A 83 -8.65 12.67 7.02
N GLY A 84 -9.83 13.30 6.92
CA GLY A 84 -10.20 14.20 5.83
C GLY A 84 -10.73 13.50 4.58
N LYS A 85 -10.96 12.20 4.60
CA LYS A 85 -11.55 11.44 3.49
C LYS A 85 -13.06 11.62 3.45
N ILE A 86 -13.62 11.65 2.25
CA ILE A 86 -15.06 11.74 2.05
C ILE A 86 -15.71 10.40 2.46
N GLU A 87 -16.72 10.46 3.31
CA GLU A 87 -17.50 9.30 3.70
C GLU A 87 -18.44 8.88 2.58
N VAL A 88 -18.41 7.60 2.24
CA VAL A 88 -19.30 7.00 1.23
C VAL A 88 -19.91 5.71 1.73
N ASN A 89 -21.09 5.37 1.21
CA ASN A 89 -21.73 4.09 1.45
C ASN A 89 -21.19 3.00 0.48
N LYS A 90 -21.74 1.78 0.55
CA LYS A 90 -21.35 0.65 -0.31
C LYS A 90 -21.56 0.89 -1.81
N LYS A 91 -22.32 1.90 -2.20
CA LYS A 91 -22.55 2.32 -3.59
C LYS A 91 -21.69 3.52 -3.96
N LEU A 92 -20.65 3.84 -3.17
CA LEU A 92 -19.75 4.99 -3.38
C LEU A 92 -20.47 6.35 -3.35
N GLN A 93 -21.68 6.41 -2.83
CA GLN A 93 -22.51 7.58 -2.69
C GLN A 93 -22.16 8.31 -1.38
N THR A 94 -22.04 9.62 -1.44
CA THR A 94 -21.74 10.46 -0.27
C THR A 94 -22.99 10.64 0.62
N SER A 95 -22.90 11.50 1.63
CA SER A 95 -24.06 11.93 2.43
C SER A 95 -25.10 12.73 1.63
N VAL A 96 -24.79 13.10 0.38
CA VAL A 96 -25.72 13.80 -0.54
C VAL A 96 -26.06 12.86 -1.70
N ASN A 97 -27.34 12.53 -1.84
CA ASN A 97 -27.84 11.42 -2.68
C ASN A 97 -27.41 11.41 -4.15
N ASN A 98 -27.15 12.57 -4.75
CA ASN A 98 -26.75 12.69 -6.15
C ASN A 98 -25.25 12.94 -6.34
N ILE A 99 -24.46 12.80 -5.27
CA ILE A 99 -23.01 13.00 -5.29
C ILE A 99 -22.31 11.73 -4.86
N TYR A 100 -21.36 11.29 -5.70
CA TYR A 100 -20.52 10.12 -5.48
C TYR A 100 -19.06 10.56 -5.29
N ALA A 101 -18.27 9.76 -4.60
CA ALA A 101 -16.83 9.99 -4.47
C ALA A 101 -16.07 8.69 -4.65
N ILE A 102 -14.94 8.75 -5.34
CA ILE A 102 -14.11 7.60 -5.69
C ILE A 102 -12.62 7.94 -5.53
N GLY A 103 -11.77 6.94 -5.56
CA GLY A 103 -10.32 7.08 -5.63
C GLY A 103 -9.69 7.55 -4.32
N ASP A 104 -8.68 8.41 -4.43
CA ASP A 104 -7.81 8.82 -3.33
C ASP A 104 -8.52 9.63 -2.24
N VAL A 105 -9.68 10.20 -2.55
CA VAL A 105 -10.44 11.04 -1.62
C VAL A 105 -11.38 10.27 -0.68
N ILE A 106 -11.52 8.95 -0.87
CA ILE A 106 -12.33 8.07 -0.02
C ILE A 106 -11.48 7.04 0.73
N GLN A 107 -12.09 6.20 1.56
CA GLN A 107 -11.40 5.13 2.27
C GLN A 107 -10.80 4.08 1.33
N GLY A 108 -9.71 3.44 1.78
CA GLY A 108 -8.97 2.42 1.05
C GLY A 108 -7.59 2.89 0.58
N PRO A 109 -6.86 2.03 -0.15
CA PRO A 109 -5.55 2.35 -0.70
C PRO A 109 -5.67 3.41 -1.81
N MET A 110 -4.69 4.31 -1.88
CA MET A 110 -4.61 5.36 -2.89
C MET A 110 -3.89 4.80 -4.13
N LEU A 111 -4.65 4.08 -4.97
CA LEU A 111 -4.17 3.37 -6.15
C LEU A 111 -5.04 3.72 -7.37
N ALA A 112 -4.40 3.98 -8.51
CA ALA A 112 -5.07 4.39 -9.74
C ALA A 112 -6.10 3.35 -10.21
N HIS A 113 -5.71 2.07 -10.28
CA HIS A 113 -6.60 0.98 -10.71
C HIS A 113 -7.79 0.75 -9.76
N LYS A 114 -7.65 1.01 -8.44
CA LYS A 114 -8.80 1.04 -7.52
C LYS A 114 -9.78 2.14 -7.91
N ALA A 115 -9.28 3.34 -8.21
CA ALA A 115 -10.12 4.47 -8.62
C ALA A 115 -10.81 4.21 -9.96
N GLU A 116 -10.16 3.54 -10.89
CA GLU A 116 -10.72 3.13 -12.19
C GLU A 116 -11.89 2.15 -12.01
N GLU A 117 -11.71 1.08 -11.23
CA GLU A 117 -12.76 0.12 -10.88
C GLU A 117 -13.95 0.80 -10.17
N GLU A 118 -13.67 1.70 -9.23
CA GLU A 118 -14.71 2.47 -8.55
C GLU A 118 -15.46 3.39 -9.53
N GLY A 119 -14.75 3.99 -10.49
CA GLY A 119 -15.35 4.83 -11.53
C GLY A 119 -16.30 4.06 -12.42
N ILE A 120 -15.91 2.87 -12.86
CA ILE A 120 -16.77 1.96 -13.64
C ILE A 120 -18.00 1.59 -12.82
N ALA A 121 -17.82 1.15 -11.57
CA ALA A 121 -18.91 0.75 -10.70
C ALA A 121 -19.91 1.90 -10.46
N VAL A 122 -19.44 3.13 -10.25
CA VAL A 122 -20.31 4.31 -10.08
C VAL A 122 -21.07 4.61 -11.37
N ALA A 123 -20.44 4.53 -12.53
CA ALA A 123 -21.11 4.75 -13.81
C ALA A 123 -22.23 3.73 -14.05
N GLU A 124 -21.98 2.44 -13.74
CA GLU A 124 -22.98 1.37 -13.80
C GLU A 124 -24.14 1.62 -12.82
N ILE A 125 -23.85 2.02 -11.58
CA ILE A 125 -24.87 2.34 -10.56
C ILE A 125 -25.76 3.50 -11.04
N ILE A 126 -25.18 4.55 -11.59
CA ILE A 126 -25.92 5.72 -12.12
C ILE A 126 -26.80 5.30 -13.30
N ALA A 127 -26.34 4.37 -14.13
CA ALA A 127 -27.10 3.78 -15.23
C ALA A 127 -28.16 2.75 -14.78
N GLY A 128 -28.35 2.53 -13.47
CA GLY A 128 -29.31 1.58 -12.92
C GLY A 128 -28.86 0.13 -12.98
N GLN A 129 -27.58 -0.12 -13.20
CA GLN A 129 -26.97 -1.44 -13.20
C GLN A 129 -26.39 -1.81 -11.82
N ALA A 130 -25.96 -3.06 -11.65
CA ALA A 130 -25.38 -3.58 -10.41
C ALA A 130 -23.85 -3.37 -10.39
N GLY A 131 -23.38 -2.12 -10.29
CA GLY A 131 -21.96 -1.82 -10.18
C GLY A 131 -21.35 -2.38 -8.88
N HIS A 132 -20.20 -3.03 -8.99
CA HIS A 132 -19.53 -3.67 -7.87
C HIS A 132 -18.00 -3.61 -8.00
N VAL A 133 -17.31 -3.34 -6.89
CA VAL A 133 -15.84 -3.42 -6.80
C VAL A 133 -15.46 -4.54 -5.85
N ASN A 134 -14.61 -5.45 -6.31
CA ASN A 134 -14.03 -6.47 -5.44
C ASN A 134 -12.70 -5.97 -4.85
N TYR A 135 -12.77 -5.41 -3.65
CA TYR A 135 -11.59 -4.87 -2.96
C TYR A 135 -10.57 -5.93 -2.50
N ASP A 136 -10.96 -7.21 -2.42
CA ASP A 136 -10.07 -8.30 -2.00
C ASP A 136 -9.03 -8.67 -3.08
N VAL A 137 -9.25 -8.26 -4.32
CA VAL A 137 -8.36 -8.58 -5.45
C VAL A 137 -7.68 -7.37 -6.07
N ILE A 138 -7.67 -6.23 -5.38
CA ILE A 138 -6.93 -5.06 -5.82
C ILE A 138 -5.44 -5.29 -5.57
N PRO A 139 -4.59 -5.35 -6.63
CA PRO A 139 -3.16 -5.58 -6.46
C PRO A 139 -2.45 -4.34 -5.92
N SER A 140 -1.33 -4.57 -5.25
CA SER A 140 -0.38 -3.53 -4.86
C SER A 140 1.00 -3.83 -5.44
N VAL A 141 1.72 -2.80 -5.86
CA VAL A 141 3.03 -2.95 -6.51
C VAL A 141 4.01 -1.94 -5.94
N ILE A 142 5.26 -2.37 -5.73
CA ILE A 142 6.40 -1.50 -5.46
C ILE A 142 7.31 -1.58 -6.67
N TYR A 143 7.38 -0.49 -7.43
CA TYR A 143 8.13 -0.38 -8.69
C TYR A 143 9.61 -0.15 -8.44
N THR A 144 10.29 -1.19 -8.04
CA THR A 144 11.72 -1.24 -7.77
C THR A 144 12.38 -2.30 -8.65
N SER A 145 13.70 -2.49 -8.53
CA SER A 145 14.41 -3.64 -9.11
C SER A 145 15.07 -4.45 -7.98
N PRO A 146 14.57 -5.67 -7.70
CA PRO A 146 13.39 -6.32 -8.28
C PRO A 146 12.08 -5.62 -7.89
N GLU A 147 11.06 -5.78 -8.72
CA GLU A 147 9.68 -5.35 -8.43
C GLU A 147 9.03 -6.28 -7.41
N VAL A 148 8.15 -5.73 -6.58
CA VAL A 148 7.37 -6.51 -5.62
C VAL A 148 5.89 -6.26 -5.87
N ALA A 149 5.12 -7.33 -6.08
CA ALA A 149 3.69 -7.25 -6.28
C ALA A 149 2.96 -8.19 -5.31
N ALA A 150 1.77 -7.80 -4.88
CA ALA A 150 0.93 -8.62 -4.02
C ALA A 150 -0.55 -8.38 -4.30
N VAL A 151 -1.38 -9.39 -4.11
CA VAL A 151 -2.83 -9.33 -4.20
C VAL A 151 -3.45 -10.22 -3.14
N GLY A 152 -4.60 -9.83 -2.61
CA GLY A 152 -5.30 -10.59 -1.58
C GLY A 152 -4.71 -10.39 -0.18
N LYS A 153 -4.84 -11.40 0.68
CA LYS A 153 -4.48 -11.35 2.10
C LYS A 153 -3.03 -11.77 2.34
N THR A 154 -2.39 -11.13 3.33
CA THR A 154 -1.08 -11.55 3.85
C THR A 154 -1.24 -12.69 4.88
N GLU A 155 -0.17 -13.40 5.19
CA GLU A 155 -0.18 -14.39 6.27
C GLU A 155 -0.59 -13.80 7.62
N GLU A 156 -0.16 -12.58 7.92
CA GLU A 156 -0.50 -11.90 9.16
C GLU A 156 -1.99 -11.62 9.26
N GLN A 157 -2.63 -11.25 8.16
CA GLN A 157 -4.08 -11.05 8.10
C GLN A 157 -4.83 -12.36 8.29
N LEU A 158 -4.43 -13.43 7.60
CA LEU A 158 -5.04 -14.76 7.75
C LEU A 158 -4.92 -15.29 9.18
N LYS A 159 -3.75 -15.13 9.81
CA LYS A 159 -3.54 -15.49 11.23
C LYS A 159 -4.43 -14.70 12.18
N LYS A 160 -4.55 -13.38 11.95
CA LYS A 160 -5.41 -12.50 12.76
C LYS A 160 -6.90 -12.84 12.64
N GLU A 161 -7.32 -13.27 11.44
CA GLU A 161 -8.70 -13.66 11.14
C GLU A 161 -8.99 -15.13 11.49
N ASN A 162 -8.00 -15.88 12.00
CA ASN A 162 -8.08 -17.30 12.31
C ASN A 162 -8.49 -18.16 11.11
N ILE A 163 -8.08 -17.78 9.90
CA ILE A 163 -8.30 -18.55 8.68
C ILE A 163 -7.20 -19.60 8.54
N ASN A 164 -7.59 -20.88 8.37
CA ASN A 164 -6.64 -21.95 8.11
C ASN A 164 -6.19 -21.90 6.65
N TYR A 165 -4.88 -21.91 6.41
CA TYR A 165 -4.31 -21.78 5.07
C TYR A 165 -3.11 -22.71 4.87
N LYS A 166 -2.77 -22.94 3.61
CA LYS A 166 -1.54 -23.59 3.14
C LYS A 166 -0.66 -22.52 2.48
N VAL A 167 0.66 -22.73 2.53
CA VAL A 167 1.64 -21.84 1.90
C VAL A 167 2.38 -22.61 0.82
N GLY A 168 2.32 -22.12 -0.40
CA GLY A 168 3.18 -22.55 -1.51
C GLY A 168 4.25 -21.50 -1.80
N LYS A 169 5.50 -21.94 -2.06
CA LYS A 169 6.59 -21.04 -2.44
C LYS A 169 7.40 -21.64 -3.58
N PHE A 170 7.84 -20.75 -4.48
CA PHE A 170 8.73 -21.13 -5.57
C PHE A 170 9.79 -20.05 -5.78
N PRO A 171 11.10 -20.36 -5.60
CA PRO A 171 12.17 -19.38 -5.77
C PRO A 171 12.42 -19.08 -7.25
N PHE A 172 12.65 -17.81 -7.59
CA PHE A 172 12.98 -17.41 -8.96
C PHE A 172 14.30 -18.02 -9.46
N LEU A 173 15.22 -18.37 -8.56
CA LEU A 173 16.43 -19.12 -8.90
C LEU A 173 16.14 -20.46 -9.61
N ALA A 174 14.98 -21.07 -9.36
CA ALA A 174 14.54 -22.32 -10.02
C ALA A 174 13.74 -22.06 -11.32
N ASN A 175 13.48 -20.81 -11.68
CA ASN A 175 12.70 -20.43 -12.85
C ASN A 175 13.62 -20.19 -14.05
N SER A 176 13.37 -20.85 -15.18
CA SER A 176 14.19 -20.74 -16.39
C SER A 176 14.21 -19.34 -16.97
N ARG A 177 13.06 -18.64 -16.99
CA ARG A 177 12.96 -17.27 -17.50
C ARG A 177 13.74 -16.30 -16.64
N ALA A 178 13.65 -16.42 -15.32
CA ALA A 178 14.41 -15.61 -14.38
C ALA A 178 15.93 -15.80 -14.58
N LYS A 179 16.38 -17.03 -14.83
CA LYS A 179 17.79 -17.32 -15.14
C LYS A 179 18.25 -16.66 -16.44
N VAL A 180 17.44 -16.73 -17.49
CA VAL A 180 17.76 -16.11 -18.79
C VAL A 180 17.87 -14.59 -18.65
N ASN A 181 16.99 -13.99 -17.87
CA ASN A 181 17.00 -12.54 -17.62
C ASN A 181 18.04 -12.10 -16.57
N ASN A 182 18.71 -13.05 -15.89
CA ASN A 182 19.58 -12.79 -14.73
C ASN A 182 18.85 -12.05 -13.58
N GLU A 183 17.57 -12.37 -13.37
CA GLU A 183 16.68 -11.81 -12.36
C GLU A 183 16.19 -12.91 -11.41
N THR A 184 17.13 -13.56 -10.72
CA THR A 184 16.85 -14.77 -9.93
C THR A 184 16.59 -14.50 -8.45
N GLU A 185 16.64 -13.25 -7.99
CA GLU A 185 16.37 -12.88 -6.61
C GLU A 185 14.87 -12.91 -6.30
N GLY A 186 14.53 -13.37 -5.09
CA GLY A 186 13.13 -13.43 -4.64
C GLY A 186 12.43 -14.74 -4.97
N PHE A 187 11.12 -14.72 -4.81
CA PHE A 187 10.25 -15.90 -4.95
C PHE A 187 8.79 -15.51 -5.15
N VAL A 188 7.99 -16.44 -5.62
CA VAL A 188 6.52 -16.36 -5.55
C VAL A 188 6.06 -17.06 -4.28
N LYS A 189 5.10 -16.44 -3.57
CA LYS A 189 4.40 -17.01 -2.42
C LYS A 189 2.91 -16.98 -2.67
N ILE A 190 2.25 -18.12 -2.48
CA ILE A 190 0.79 -18.27 -2.62
C ILE A 190 0.23 -18.76 -1.31
N LEU A 191 -0.86 -18.14 -0.87
CA LEU A 191 -1.64 -18.52 0.28
C LEU A 191 -2.99 -19.07 -0.20
N ALA A 192 -3.33 -20.30 0.17
CA ALA A 192 -4.55 -20.94 -0.22
C ALA A 192 -5.32 -21.46 1.00
N ASP A 193 -6.64 -21.42 0.95
CA ASP A 193 -7.49 -22.03 1.97
C ASP A 193 -7.17 -23.51 2.14
N SER A 194 -7.04 -23.96 3.39
CA SER A 194 -6.58 -25.32 3.69
C SER A 194 -7.53 -26.43 3.25
N LYS A 195 -8.84 -26.13 3.05
CA LYS A 195 -9.88 -27.09 2.71
C LYS A 195 -10.29 -27.02 1.23
N SER A 196 -10.51 -25.81 0.74
CA SER A 196 -11.07 -25.58 -0.59
C SER A 196 -10.01 -25.32 -1.66
N ASP A 197 -8.74 -25.13 -1.28
CA ASP A 197 -7.63 -24.69 -2.12
C ASP A 197 -7.86 -23.32 -2.84
N LYS A 198 -8.90 -22.58 -2.44
CA LYS A 198 -9.13 -21.23 -2.95
C LYS A 198 -7.93 -20.34 -2.63
N VAL A 199 -7.38 -19.67 -3.63
CA VAL A 199 -6.31 -18.69 -3.42
C VAL A 199 -6.84 -17.53 -2.58
N LEU A 200 -6.14 -17.23 -1.48
CA LEU A 200 -6.45 -16.17 -0.53
C LEU A 200 -5.52 -14.96 -0.69
N GLY A 201 -4.31 -15.19 -1.20
CA GLY A 201 -3.32 -14.15 -1.42
C GLY A 201 -2.08 -14.65 -2.16
N ALA A 202 -1.40 -13.74 -2.78
CA ALA A 202 -0.15 -14.00 -3.49
C ALA A 202 0.76 -12.75 -3.41
#